data_4ebbf060d6fa75ddd00a3cf1af18be79
#
_entry.id   4ebbf060d6fa75ddd00a3cf1af18be79
#
_cell.length_a   1.000
_cell.length_b   1.000
_cell.length_c   1.000
_cell.angle_alpha   90.00
_cell.angle_beta   90.00
_cell.angle_gamma   90.00
#
_symmetry.space_group_name_H-M   'P 1'
#
loop_
_entity.id
_entity.type
_entity.pdbx_description
1 polymer ?
#
loop_
_entity_poly.entity_id
_entity_poly.type
_entity_poly.pdbx_seq_one_letter_code
_entity_poly.pdbx_strand_id
1 'polypeptide(L)'
;MDIKRLVFAISCGLMTLLLGNVSADGPANGQLTPSEKRGKLIYLLGTSPSGKEITCYLGDASTEVPATAMLCANCHGFDGRGNPEGGVVPSDITWQALTKSYGVTHASGRKHPPYTERAVELAVTKGLDPAGNRLPDTMPRYWMSPEDFADLVAYLKRLGRDQDPGLTETSIIVGALLPTQGQAGEVGQVMKAALEAYFAEVNDQGGIYNRKIEFRSGESTSDSTAAKANTERFIDKEQPFAMAGAFIAGADKEIVSVIEEREVPLIGPSTLYPEAGFPLNRHIFYLFSGLKEQSHALVNFAGEKVQKQNPKLVILYPDSGSPSGVKDAIEEQCKKRQYHSVTGINYSGKSFDPVGLVKRMSEAGTDAVFMLRFGAEEVALLKEAGKANWSPYFFIPGAAAGREILDVPPIFKGKVFLSFPTLPSDETRAGFLEYRALAEKHKLSQRQLGAQFSAYCAAKILVEALKLSGKELSREKLIKTLEGFYEFDTGLSPRITYGPNRRIGALGAYIVSIDPEKKQFIPASGWITPD
;
A
#
# COMPACT_ATOMS: atom_id res chain seq x y z
N MET A 1 -27.26 -64.19 -54.56
CA MET A 1 -27.66 -63.51 -55.80
C MET A 1 -27.07 -62.08 -55.67
N ASP A 2 -25.98 -62.04 -56.24
CA ASP A 2 -25.53 -61.31 -57.45
C ASP A 2 -25.18 -59.81 -57.14
N ILE A 3 -24.13 -59.34 -57.45
CA ILE A 3 -23.10 -59.26 -58.47
C ILE A 3 -22.38 -57.91 -58.34
N LYS A 4 -21.12 -57.98 -58.17
CA LYS A 4 -20.02 -57.16 -58.74
C LYS A 4 -20.37 -55.84 -59.45
N ARG A 5 -19.64 -54.81 -59.13
CA ARG A 5 -18.74 -54.13 -60.09
C ARG A 5 -17.69 -53.28 -59.46
N LEU A 6 -16.52 -53.57 -59.78
CA LEU A 6 -15.22 -52.91 -59.66
C LEU A 6 -15.16 -51.72 -60.62
N VAL A 7 -14.73 -50.52 -60.17
CA VAL A 7 -14.14 -49.55 -61.07
C VAL A 7 -12.96 -48.90 -60.36
N PHE A 8 -11.80 -49.05 -60.95
CA PHE A 8 -10.56 -48.30 -60.72
C PHE A 8 -10.72 -46.82 -61.12
N ALA A 9 -10.21 -45.88 -60.30
CA ALA A 9 -9.88 -44.54 -60.76
C ALA A 9 -8.71 -44.00 -59.97
N ILE A 10 -7.68 -43.90 -60.63
CA ILE A 10 -6.42 -43.18 -60.63
C ILE A 10 -6.31 -42.04 -59.58
N SER A 11 -5.29 -42.27 -58.75
CA SER A 11 -4.61 -41.27 -57.87
C SER A 11 -4.09 -40.09 -58.70
N CYS A 12 -4.52 -38.89 -58.35
CA CYS A 12 -3.79 -37.66 -58.68
C CYS A 12 -3.51 -36.94 -57.38
N GLY A 13 -2.27 -37.01 -56.94
CA GLY A 13 -1.81 -36.34 -55.72
C GLY A 13 -1.85 -34.85 -55.88
N LEU A 14 -2.64 -34.18 -55.03
CA LEU A 14 -2.51 -32.75 -54.74
C LEU A 14 -1.85 -32.61 -53.36
N MET A 15 -0.57 -32.33 -53.40
CA MET A 15 0.21 -31.92 -52.22
C MET A 15 -0.18 -30.50 -51.87
N THR A 16 -1.19 -30.33 -51.01
CA THR A 16 -1.54 -29.04 -50.42
C THR A 16 -0.48 -28.70 -49.37
N LEU A 17 0.41 -27.75 -49.72
CA LEU A 17 1.24 -27.01 -48.78
C LEU A 17 0.31 -26.31 -47.78
N LEU A 18 0.19 -26.85 -46.57
CA LEU A 18 -0.29 -26.13 -45.40
C LEU A 18 0.79 -25.08 -45.04
N LEU A 19 0.67 -23.89 -45.61
CA LEU A 19 1.23 -22.69 -45.05
C LEU A 19 0.49 -22.46 -43.72
N GLY A 20 1.09 -22.93 -42.63
CA GLY A 20 0.69 -22.56 -41.30
C GLY A 20 0.85 -21.05 -41.17
N ASN A 21 -0.26 -20.32 -41.21
CA ASN A 21 -0.33 -18.98 -40.65
C ASN A 21 0.00 -19.11 -39.17
N VAL A 22 1.23 -18.82 -38.80
CA VAL A 22 1.57 -18.46 -37.42
C VAL A 22 0.90 -17.11 -37.21
N SER A 23 -0.36 -17.14 -36.79
CA SER A 23 -1.00 -15.99 -36.15
C SER A 23 -0.14 -15.73 -34.92
N ALA A 24 0.59 -14.62 -34.95
CA ALA A 24 1.14 -14.03 -33.77
C ALA A 24 -0.05 -13.46 -32.96
N ASP A 25 -0.81 -14.34 -32.32
CA ASP A 25 -1.75 -13.95 -31.27
C ASP A 25 -0.91 -13.43 -30.12
N GLY A 26 -0.80 -12.11 -30.06
CA GLY A 26 -0.37 -11.45 -28.82
C GLY A 26 -1.35 -11.85 -27.73
N PRO A 27 -0.90 -11.84 -26.44
CA PRO A 27 -1.73 -12.32 -25.35
C PRO A 27 -3.08 -11.59 -25.36
N ALA A 28 -4.14 -12.38 -25.39
CA ALA A 28 -5.50 -11.90 -25.21
C ALA A 28 -5.57 -11.13 -23.88
N ASN A 29 -6.15 -9.92 -23.90
CA ASN A 29 -6.37 -9.03 -22.74
C ASN A 29 -5.25 -8.07 -22.31
N GLY A 30 -4.56 -7.40 -23.19
CA GLY A 30 -3.79 -6.21 -22.80
C GLY A 30 -2.60 -6.44 -21.83
N GLN A 31 -2.44 -7.65 -21.29
CA GLN A 31 -1.36 -8.00 -20.37
C GLN A 31 0.01 -7.93 -21.04
N LEU A 32 0.98 -7.37 -20.32
CA LEU A 32 2.36 -7.34 -20.76
C LEU A 32 2.99 -8.75 -20.72
N THR A 33 3.74 -9.08 -21.76
CA THR A 33 4.61 -10.26 -21.77
C THR A 33 5.71 -10.12 -20.72
N PRO A 34 6.39 -11.22 -20.31
CA PRO A 34 7.52 -11.12 -19.38
C PRO A 34 8.61 -10.15 -19.83
N SER A 35 8.93 -10.10 -21.13
CA SER A 35 9.91 -9.16 -21.69
C SER A 35 9.42 -7.70 -21.60
N GLU A 36 8.17 -7.45 -21.95
CA GLU A 36 7.56 -6.11 -21.81
C GLU A 36 7.51 -5.64 -20.36
N LYS A 37 7.22 -6.54 -19.39
CA LYS A 37 7.26 -6.22 -17.97
C LYS A 37 8.66 -5.82 -17.51
N ARG A 38 9.68 -6.56 -17.89
CA ARG A 38 11.06 -6.22 -17.57
C ARG A 38 11.47 -4.89 -18.21
N GLY A 39 11.10 -4.66 -19.46
CA GLY A 39 11.32 -3.39 -20.15
C GLY A 39 10.61 -2.22 -19.49
N LYS A 40 9.41 -2.42 -18.94
CA LYS A 40 8.68 -1.42 -18.15
C LYS A 40 9.48 -0.99 -16.90
N LEU A 41 10.08 -1.93 -16.18
CA LEU A 41 10.93 -1.61 -15.02
C LEU A 41 12.17 -0.81 -15.42
N ILE A 42 12.80 -1.15 -16.54
CA ILE A 42 13.93 -0.37 -17.07
C ILE A 42 13.51 1.05 -17.41
N TYR A 43 12.38 1.22 -18.10
CA TYR A 43 11.87 2.53 -18.52
C TYR A 43 11.47 3.42 -17.35
N LEU A 44 10.76 2.84 -16.36
CA LEU A 44 10.18 3.58 -15.24
C LEU A 44 11.12 3.74 -14.05
N LEU A 45 11.99 2.76 -13.79
CA LEU A 45 12.78 2.69 -12.57
C LEU A 45 14.29 2.67 -12.83
N GLY A 46 14.73 2.54 -14.07
CA GLY A 46 16.15 2.45 -14.42
C GLY A 46 16.83 1.19 -13.89
N THR A 47 16.06 0.14 -13.53
CA THR A 47 16.58 -1.09 -12.92
C THR A 47 16.54 -2.25 -13.90
N SER A 48 17.61 -3.08 -13.91
CA SER A 48 17.62 -4.34 -14.64
C SER A 48 17.11 -5.48 -13.78
N PRO A 49 16.06 -6.20 -14.22
CA PRO A 49 15.60 -7.42 -13.54
C PRO A 49 16.62 -8.55 -13.52
N SER A 50 17.66 -8.48 -14.38
CA SER A 50 18.77 -9.44 -14.38
C SER A 50 19.77 -9.21 -13.24
N GLY A 51 19.59 -8.13 -12.46
CA GLY A 51 20.53 -7.71 -11.40
C GLY A 51 21.82 -7.07 -11.89
N LYS A 52 21.97 -6.87 -13.22
CA LYS A 52 23.07 -6.10 -13.78
C LYS A 52 22.79 -4.61 -13.63
N GLU A 53 23.78 -3.83 -13.27
CA GLU A 53 23.62 -2.39 -13.15
C GLU A 53 23.44 -1.75 -14.54
N ILE A 54 22.44 -0.86 -14.66
CA ILE A 54 22.27 0.03 -15.80
C ILE A 54 22.83 1.38 -15.39
N THR A 55 23.73 1.92 -16.17
CA THR A 55 24.36 3.21 -15.92
C THR A 55 24.12 4.19 -17.07
N CYS A 56 24.33 5.48 -16.83
CA CYS A 56 24.22 6.48 -17.88
C CYS A 56 25.19 7.65 -17.68
N TYR A 57 25.41 8.40 -18.77
CA TYR A 57 26.22 9.61 -18.84
C TYR A 57 25.38 10.76 -19.37
N LEU A 58 25.59 11.97 -18.86
CA LEU A 58 24.98 13.22 -19.33
C LEU A 58 25.96 13.97 -20.23
N GLY A 59 25.56 14.18 -21.49
CA GLY A 59 26.37 14.90 -22.47
C GLY A 59 27.74 14.28 -22.66
N ASP A 60 28.79 15.14 -22.72
CA ASP A 60 30.19 14.72 -22.79
C ASP A 60 30.80 14.51 -21.38
N ALA A 61 29.96 14.51 -20.32
CA ALA A 61 30.45 14.30 -18.96
C ALA A 61 31.05 12.89 -18.81
N SER A 62 32.22 12.83 -18.22
CA SER A 62 32.90 11.56 -17.91
C SER A 62 32.33 10.86 -16.68
N THR A 63 31.34 11.48 -16.00
CA THR A 63 30.75 10.96 -14.77
C THR A 63 29.63 10.00 -15.10
N GLU A 64 29.85 8.76 -14.74
CA GLU A 64 28.85 7.70 -14.79
C GLU A 64 27.94 7.77 -13.57
N VAL A 65 26.63 7.67 -13.79
CA VAL A 65 25.63 7.64 -12.72
C VAL A 65 24.67 6.45 -12.93
N PRO A 66 24.12 5.87 -11.86
CA PRO A 66 23.11 4.83 -12.00
C PRO A 66 21.89 5.34 -12.78
N ALA A 67 21.32 4.51 -13.65
CA ALA A 67 20.11 4.86 -14.42
C ALA A 67 18.90 5.16 -13.53
N THR A 68 18.91 4.69 -12.28
CA THR A 68 17.89 5.02 -11.26
C THR A 68 17.84 6.52 -10.92
N ALA A 69 18.92 7.26 -11.17
CA ALA A 69 18.97 8.73 -11.02
C ALA A 69 18.40 9.47 -12.25
N MET A 70 18.36 8.82 -13.41
CA MET A 70 17.99 9.43 -14.70
C MET A 70 17.00 8.53 -15.45
N LEU A 71 15.74 8.52 -14.99
CA LEU A 71 14.70 7.64 -15.54
C LEU A 71 14.24 8.12 -16.92
N CYS A 72 14.01 7.21 -17.85
CA CYS A 72 13.45 7.55 -19.17
C CYS A 72 12.11 8.29 -19.03
N ALA A 73 11.27 7.82 -18.12
CA ALA A 73 9.94 8.36 -17.88
C ALA A 73 9.94 9.80 -17.31
N ASN A 74 11.03 10.25 -16.65
CA ASN A 74 11.10 11.61 -16.12
C ASN A 74 11.04 12.65 -17.25
N CYS A 75 11.72 12.38 -18.35
CA CYS A 75 11.73 13.27 -19.51
C CYS A 75 10.65 12.90 -20.53
N HIS A 76 10.53 11.60 -20.87
CA HIS A 76 9.63 11.15 -21.92
C HIS A 76 8.17 10.93 -21.46
N GLY A 77 7.89 11.05 -20.14
CA GLY A 77 6.57 10.79 -19.59
C GLY A 77 6.26 9.30 -19.42
N PHE A 78 5.23 8.96 -18.67
CA PHE A 78 4.79 7.57 -18.48
C PHE A 78 4.19 6.97 -19.75
N ASP A 79 3.69 7.82 -20.63
CA ASP A 79 3.08 7.46 -21.92
C ASP A 79 4.03 7.60 -23.13
N GLY A 80 5.25 8.07 -22.90
CA GLY A 80 6.28 8.25 -23.93
C GLY A 80 6.11 9.49 -24.81
N ARG A 81 5.16 10.38 -24.52
CA ARG A 81 4.85 11.54 -25.38
C ARG A 81 5.69 12.78 -25.12
N GLY A 82 6.52 12.72 -24.10
CA GLY A 82 7.38 13.81 -23.67
C GLY A 82 6.76 14.68 -22.58
N ASN A 83 7.56 15.09 -21.63
CA ASN A 83 7.19 15.95 -20.51
C ASN A 83 8.02 17.24 -20.57
N PRO A 84 7.52 18.34 -21.18
CA PRO A 84 8.28 19.58 -21.29
C PRO A 84 8.60 20.18 -19.92
N GLU A 85 9.87 20.42 -19.64
CA GLU A 85 10.32 21.00 -18.40
C GLU A 85 11.59 21.84 -18.62
N GLY A 86 11.69 23.00 -17.96
CA GLY A 86 12.91 23.83 -17.98
C GLY A 86 13.36 24.28 -19.38
N GLY A 87 12.45 24.43 -20.33
CA GLY A 87 12.79 24.77 -21.72
C GLY A 87 13.21 23.58 -22.59
N VAL A 88 13.30 22.38 -22.03
CA VAL A 88 13.55 21.14 -22.75
C VAL A 88 12.21 20.53 -23.17
N VAL A 89 12.09 20.15 -24.45
CA VAL A 89 10.92 19.47 -25.00
C VAL A 89 11.34 18.09 -25.47
N PRO A 90 11.21 17.05 -24.63
CA PRO A 90 11.53 15.68 -25.01
C PRO A 90 10.63 15.20 -26.14
N SER A 91 11.19 14.41 -27.05
CA SER A 91 10.44 13.87 -28.19
C SER A 91 9.43 12.81 -27.74
N ASP A 92 8.31 12.69 -28.46
CA ASP A 92 7.43 11.52 -28.44
C ASP A 92 8.21 10.29 -28.91
N ILE A 93 8.39 9.32 -28.02
CA ILE A 93 9.12 8.06 -28.27
C ILE A 93 8.19 6.84 -28.28
N THR A 94 6.86 7.06 -28.36
CA THR A 94 5.95 5.95 -28.66
C THR A 94 6.36 5.26 -29.96
N TRP A 95 6.23 3.94 -30.01
CA TRP A 95 6.63 3.19 -31.21
C TRP A 95 5.94 3.71 -32.47
N GLN A 96 4.68 4.13 -32.35
CA GLN A 96 3.94 4.74 -33.43
C GLN A 96 4.59 6.05 -33.92
N ALA A 97 5.09 6.88 -33.01
CA ALA A 97 5.76 8.12 -33.36
C ALA A 97 7.15 7.85 -33.98
N LEU A 98 7.92 6.93 -33.38
CA LEU A 98 9.25 6.57 -33.87
C LEU A 98 9.24 5.96 -35.26
N THR A 99 8.22 5.18 -35.61
CA THR A 99 8.16 4.42 -36.87
C THR A 99 7.28 5.04 -37.94
N LYS A 100 6.94 6.33 -37.82
CA LYS A 100 6.18 7.06 -38.86
C LYS A 100 6.88 6.97 -40.21
N SER A 101 6.20 6.45 -41.23
CA SER A 101 6.77 6.14 -42.52
C SER A 101 7.42 7.34 -43.25
N TYR A 102 6.96 8.55 -42.96
CA TYR A 102 7.50 9.80 -43.51
C TYR A 102 8.59 10.46 -42.64
N GLY A 103 9.00 9.79 -41.58
CA GLY A 103 9.96 10.35 -40.61
C GLY A 103 9.39 11.49 -39.77
N VAL A 104 10.28 12.24 -39.14
CA VAL A 104 9.91 13.35 -38.25
C VAL A 104 10.76 14.59 -38.54
N THR A 105 10.16 15.77 -38.49
CA THR A 105 10.84 17.06 -38.42
C THR A 105 10.55 17.67 -37.05
N HIS A 106 11.59 17.85 -36.24
CA HIS A 106 11.51 18.43 -34.91
C HIS A 106 11.45 19.97 -34.96
N ALA A 107 10.99 20.60 -33.88
CA ALA A 107 10.97 22.06 -33.76
C ALA A 107 12.36 22.69 -33.89
N SER A 108 13.43 21.96 -33.53
CA SER A 108 14.83 22.36 -33.74
C SER A 108 15.28 22.34 -35.21
N GLY A 109 14.44 21.90 -36.14
CA GLY A 109 14.80 21.70 -37.54
C GLY A 109 15.49 20.34 -37.83
N ARG A 110 15.80 19.54 -36.82
CA ARG A 110 16.37 18.19 -36.98
C ARG A 110 15.37 17.28 -37.69
N LYS A 111 15.83 16.57 -38.72
CA LYS A 111 15.01 15.64 -39.52
C LYS A 111 15.65 14.26 -39.52
N HIS A 112 14.82 13.23 -39.42
CA HIS A 112 15.28 11.85 -39.50
C HIS A 112 14.20 10.94 -40.14
N PRO A 113 14.63 9.82 -40.80
CA PRO A 113 13.72 8.78 -41.26
C PRO A 113 13.16 7.97 -40.07
N PRO A 114 12.23 7.01 -40.31
CA PRO A 114 11.71 6.15 -39.26
C PRO A 114 12.82 5.44 -38.49
N TYR A 115 12.59 5.26 -37.18
CA TYR A 115 13.47 4.45 -36.33
C TYR A 115 13.27 2.96 -36.62
N THR A 116 14.36 2.22 -36.64
CA THR A 116 14.41 0.77 -36.46
C THR A 116 14.84 0.46 -35.03
N GLU A 117 14.74 -0.79 -34.59
CA GLU A 117 15.23 -1.21 -33.26
C GLU A 117 16.71 -0.87 -33.08
N ARG A 118 17.51 -1.11 -34.12
CA ARG A 118 18.94 -0.75 -34.13
C ARG A 118 19.16 0.77 -34.04
N ALA A 119 18.32 1.58 -34.66
CA ALA A 119 18.42 3.02 -34.55
C ALA A 119 18.02 3.52 -33.16
N VAL A 120 17.05 2.87 -32.49
CA VAL A 120 16.73 3.14 -31.09
C VAL A 120 17.91 2.81 -30.18
N GLU A 121 18.61 1.68 -30.42
CA GLU A 121 19.81 1.33 -29.68
C GLU A 121 20.89 2.42 -29.82
N LEU A 122 21.13 2.88 -31.03
CA LEU A 122 22.11 3.96 -31.28
C LEU A 122 21.70 5.29 -30.61
N ALA A 123 20.41 5.59 -30.60
CA ALA A 123 19.88 6.78 -29.94
C ALA A 123 20.10 6.71 -28.41
N VAL A 124 19.79 5.58 -27.80
CA VAL A 124 19.91 5.37 -26.35
C VAL A 124 21.37 5.27 -25.90
N THR A 125 22.22 4.57 -26.67
CA THR A 125 23.61 4.30 -26.26
C THR A 125 24.62 5.33 -26.78
N LYS A 126 24.40 5.89 -27.98
CA LYS A 126 25.36 6.80 -28.65
C LYS A 126 24.80 8.20 -28.88
N GLY A 127 23.50 8.42 -28.64
CA GLY A 127 22.84 9.70 -28.89
C GLY A 127 22.80 10.07 -30.37
N LEU A 128 22.60 9.10 -31.25
CA LEU A 128 22.49 9.31 -32.69
C LEU A 128 21.08 8.91 -33.17
N ASP A 129 20.44 9.80 -33.91
CA ASP A 129 19.18 9.48 -34.58
C ASP A 129 19.41 8.67 -35.88
N PRO A 130 18.35 8.17 -36.55
CA PRO A 130 18.48 7.37 -37.77
C PRO A 130 19.14 8.08 -38.96
N ALA A 131 19.25 9.41 -38.94
CA ALA A 131 19.98 10.20 -39.95
C ALA A 131 21.44 10.49 -39.53
N GLY A 132 21.85 10.00 -38.34
CA GLY A 132 23.19 10.28 -37.80
C GLY A 132 23.30 11.64 -37.08
N ASN A 133 22.21 12.36 -36.91
CA ASN A 133 22.25 13.61 -36.14
C ASN A 133 22.44 13.33 -34.64
N ARG A 134 23.24 14.16 -33.98
CA ARG A 134 23.38 14.11 -32.50
C ARG A 134 22.09 14.53 -31.82
N LEU A 135 21.69 13.73 -30.84
CA LEU A 135 20.61 14.08 -29.91
C LEU A 135 21.12 15.09 -28.87
N PRO A 136 20.24 15.94 -28.32
CA PRO A 136 20.61 16.90 -27.27
C PRO A 136 21.37 16.24 -26.11
N ASP A 137 22.33 16.97 -25.52
CA ASP A 137 23.13 16.48 -24.40
C ASP A 137 22.32 16.31 -23.11
N THR A 138 21.13 16.91 -23.05
CA THR A 138 20.17 16.69 -21.96
C THR A 138 19.57 15.28 -21.94
N MET A 139 19.60 14.55 -23.06
CA MET A 139 19.22 13.15 -23.09
C MET A 139 20.42 12.29 -22.65
N PRO A 140 20.34 11.50 -21.56
CA PRO A 140 21.43 10.63 -21.12
C PRO A 140 21.77 9.54 -22.14
N ARG A 141 23.01 9.04 -22.07
CA ARG A 141 23.47 7.88 -22.86
C ARG A 141 23.59 6.69 -21.92
N TYR A 142 22.79 5.64 -22.16
CA TYR A 142 22.69 4.51 -21.26
C TYR A 142 23.56 3.35 -21.69
N TRP A 143 24.14 2.68 -20.69
CA TRP A 143 24.83 1.41 -20.82
C TRP A 143 23.98 0.33 -20.12
N MET A 144 23.61 -0.68 -20.90
CA MET A 144 22.83 -1.81 -20.44
C MET A 144 23.19 -3.07 -21.24
N SER A 145 22.81 -4.23 -20.73
CA SER A 145 23.05 -5.49 -21.44
C SER A 145 22.19 -5.58 -22.71
N PRO A 146 22.59 -6.39 -23.71
CA PRO A 146 21.76 -6.62 -24.90
C PRO A 146 20.36 -7.18 -24.56
N GLU A 147 20.24 -7.96 -23.48
CA GLU A 147 18.97 -8.50 -22.98
C GLU A 147 18.09 -7.38 -22.43
N ASP A 148 18.65 -6.51 -21.58
CA ASP A 148 17.91 -5.35 -21.03
C ASP A 148 17.46 -4.42 -22.16
N PHE A 149 18.31 -4.22 -23.17
CA PHE A 149 17.93 -3.42 -24.32
C PHE A 149 16.78 -4.03 -25.13
N ALA A 150 16.80 -5.35 -25.35
CA ALA A 150 15.72 -6.06 -26.03
C ALA A 150 14.40 -5.95 -25.23
N ASP A 151 14.47 -6.07 -23.91
CA ASP A 151 13.33 -5.89 -23.01
C ASP A 151 12.81 -4.44 -23.06
N LEU A 152 13.69 -3.43 -23.03
CA LEU A 152 13.30 -2.03 -23.17
C LEU A 152 12.58 -1.78 -24.50
N VAL A 153 13.10 -2.28 -25.62
CA VAL A 153 12.46 -2.15 -26.94
C VAL A 153 11.11 -2.85 -26.98
N ALA A 154 11.00 -4.03 -26.37
CA ALA A 154 9.71 -4.73 -26.26
C ALA A 154 8.66 -3.83 -25.57
N TYR A 155 9.04 -3.17 -24.47
CA TYR A 155 8.14 -2.24 -23.79
C TYR A 155 7.88 -0.96 -24.60
N LEU A 156 8.87 -0.36 -25.27
CA LEU A 156 8.65 0.83 -26.11
C LEU A 156 7.61 0.59 -27.20
N LYS A 157 7.47 -0.65 -27.69
CA LYS A 157 6.41 -1.03 -28.65
C LYS A 157 5.01 -1.00 -28.05
N ARG A 158 4.91 -1.08 -26.73
CA ARG A 158 3.66 -1.00 -25.95
C ARG A 158 3.40 0.40 -25.40
N LEU A 159 4.46 1.18 -25.24
CA LEU A 159 4.42 2.51 -24.64
C LEU A 159 3.37 3.39 -25.31
N GLY A 160 2.53 4.06 -24.50
CA GLY A 160 1.39 4.84 -24.97
C GLY A 160 0.14 4.02 -25.35
N ARG A 161 0.23 2.68 -25.34
CA ARG A 161 -0.90 1.74 -25.49
C ARG A 161 -1.05 0.81 -24.29
N ASP A 162 -0.08 0.82 -23.39
CA ASP A 162 -0.13 0.10 -22.14
C ASP A 162 -1.07 0.82 -21.18
N GLN A 163 -2.34 0.42 -21.20
CA GLN A 163 -3.32 0.89 -20.22
C GLN A 163 -3.33 -0.07 -19.04
N ASP A 164 -3.21 0.48 -17.84
CA ASP A 164 -3.33 -0.31 -16.62
C ASP A 164 -4.71 -0.97 -16.54
N PRO A 165 -4.80 -2.22 -16.06
CA PRO A 165 -6.08 -2.89 -15.87
C PRO A 165 -7.06 -2.02 -15.08
N GLY A 166 -8.34 -2.09 -15.43
CA GLY A 166 -9.42 -1.36 -14.74
C GLY A 166 -9.52 0.12 -15.08
N LEU A 167 -8.73 0.61 -16.04
CA LEU A 167 -8.83 1.97 -16.55
C LEU A 167 -9.34 1.98 -17.99
N THR A 168 -10.39 2.75 -18.25
CA THR A 168 -10.92 2.99 -19.58
C THR A 168 -11.06 4.51 -19.84
N GLU A 169 -11.53 4.89 -21.00
CA GLU A 169 -11.84 6.31 -21.28
C GLU A 169 -13.02 6.84 -20.46
N THR A 170 -13.91 5.96 -19.99
CA THR A 170 -15.16 6.33 -19.33
C THR A 170 -15.28 5.82 -17.90
N SER A 171 -14.40 4.93 -17.45
CA SER A 171 -14.48 4.32 -16.11
C SER A 171 -13.13 4.03 -15.48
N ILE A 172 -13.16 3.95 -14.15
CA ILE A 172 -12.07 3.52 -13.28
C ILE A 172 -12.62 2.46 -12.34
N ILE A 173 -12.14 1.22 -12.44
CA ILE A 173 -12.56 0.14 -11.54
C ILE A 173 -11.76 0.27 -10.23
N VAL A 174 -12.47 0.44 -9.12
CA VAL A 174 -11.90 0.48 -7.76
C VAL A 174 -12.38 -0.75 -6.99
N GLY A 175 -11.42 -1.48 -6.42
CA GLY A 175 -11.68 -2.71 -5.67
C GLY A 175 -11.63 -2.53 -4.15
N ALA A 176 -12.30 -3.44 -3.42
CA ALA A 176 -12.05 -3.69 -2.00
C ALA A 176 -12.31 -5.15 -1.65
N LEU A 177 -11.49 -5.71 -0.75
CA LEU A 177 -11.74 -7.01 -0.12
C LEU A 177 -12.34 -6.75 1.25
N LEU A 178 -13.53 -7.27 1.52
CA LEU A 178 -14.27 -6.97 2.75
C LEU A 178 -14.85 -8.25 3.35
N PRO A 179 -14.85 -8.42 4.68
CA PRO A 179 -15.45 -9.57 5.32
C PRO A 179 -16.98 -9.53 5.17
N THR A 180 -17.57 -10.66 4.78
CA THR A 180 -19.01 -10.78 4.59
C THR A 180 -19.68 -11.64 5.67
N GLN A 181 -18.88 -12.39 6.44
CA GLN A 181 -19.34 -13.37 7.42
C GLN A 181 -18.58 -13.26 8.75
N GLY A 182 -19.04 -13.99 9.76
CA GLY A 182 -18.41 -14.04 11.07
C GLY A 182 -18.52 -12.73 11.86
N GLN A 183 -17.65 -12.57 12.85
CA GLN A 183 -17.65 -11.41 13.75
C GLN A 183 -17.30 -10.09 13.03
N ALA A 184 -16.52 -10.16 11.97
CA ALA A 184 -16.15 -8.99 11.17
C ALA A 184 -17.14 -8.68 10.04
N GLY A 185 -18.16 -9.51 9.81
CA GLY A 185 -19.12 -9.32 8.71
C GLY A 185 -19.86 -7.98 8.76
N GLU A 186 -20.27 -7.52 9.97
CA GLU A 186 -20.89 -6.21 10.13
C GLU A 186 -19.90 -5.07 9.79
N VAL A 187 -18.64 -5.21 10.18
CA VAL A 187 -17.58 -4.24 9.83
C VAL A 187 -17.44 -4.12 8.31
N GLY A 188 -17.36 -5.26 7.61
CA GLY A 188 -17.27 -5.26 6.15
C GLY A 188 -18.48 -4.65 5.46
N GLN A 189 -19.68 -4.89 5.97
CA GLN A 189 -20.93 -4.31 5.43
C GLN A 189 -20.93 -2.77 5.55
N VAL A 190 -20.58 -2.22 6.72
CA VAL A 190 -20.59 -0.76 6.91
C VAL A 190 -19.45 -0.09 6.13
N MET A 191 -18.29 -0.73 6.00
CA MET A 191 -17.19 -0.24 5.15
C MET A 191 -17.61 -0.20 3.68
N LYS A 192 -18.24 -1.28 3.20
CA LYS A 192 -18.76 -1.34 1.82
C LYS A 192 -19.74 -0.21 1.54
N ALA A 193 -20.73 -0.04 2.44
CA ALA A 193 -21.73 1.01 2.29
C ALA A 193 -21.12 2.42 2.25
N ALA A 194 -20.10 2.69 3.09
CA ALA A 194 -19.40 3.97 3.10
C ALA A 194 -18.62 4.22 1.79
N LEU A 195 -17.94 3.19 1.26
CA LEU A 195 -17.24 3.27 -0.03
C LEU A 195 -18.19 3.51 -1.19
N GLU A 196 -19.29 2.73 -1.26
CA GLU A 196 -20.32 2.88 -2.30
C GLU A 196 -20.96 4.26 -2.28
N ALA A 197 -21.31 4.77 -1.09
CA ALA A 197 -21.87 6.10 -0.92
C ALA A 197 -20.93 7.20 -1.42
N TYR A 198 -19.66 7.15 -1.01
CA TYR A 198 -18.69 8.17 -1.40
C TYR A 198 -18.39 8.16 -2.91
N PHE A 199 -18.21 6.99 -3.50
CA PHE A 199 -18.00 6.89 -4.95
C PHE A 199 -19.23 7.28 -5.75
N ALA A 200 -20.44 7.05 -5.24
CA ALA A 200 -21.65 7.55 -5.87
C ALA A 200 -21.68 9.09 -5.88
N GLU A 201 -21.33 9.77 -4.77
CA GLU A 201 -21.21 11.24 -4.75
C GLU A 201 -20.19 11.77 -5.77
N VAL A 202 -19.02 11.14 -5.86
CA VAL A 202 -18.00 11.50 -6.87
C VAL A 202 -18.56 11.35 -8.28
N ASN A 203 -19.30 10.26 -8.53
CA ASN A 203 -19.92 9.99 -9.82
C ASN A 203 -21.04 10.97 -10.16
N ASP A 204 -21.85 11.37 -9.19
CA ASP A 204 -22.90 12.38 -9.35
C ASP A 204 -22.32 13.75 -9.73
N GLN A 205 -21.12 14.07 -9.21
CA GLN A 205 -20.36 15.28 -9.52
C GLN A 205 -19.61 15.22 -10.87
N GLY A 206 -19.82 14.17 -11.67
CA GLY A 206 -19.19 14.02 -12.99
C GLY A 206 -18.03 13.01 -13.05
N GLY A 207 -17.65 12.40 -11.94
CA GLY A 207 -16.54 11.47 -11.84
C GLY A 207 -15.18 12.15 -11.86
N ILE A 208 -14.16 11.46 -12.35
CA ILE A 208 -12.77 11.94 -12.42
C ILE A 208 -12.37 12.05 -13.89
N TYR A 209 -12.21 13.27 -14.38
CA TYR A 209 -11.93 13.56 -15.79
C TYR A 209 -12.93 12.86 -16.74
N ASN A 210 -14.23 12.93 -16.42
CA ASN A 210 -15.35 12.27 -17.12
C ASN A 210 -15.34 10.73 -17.03
N ARG A 211 -14.51 10.12 -16.19
CA ARG A 211 -14.55 8.68 -15.88
C ARG A 211 -15.38 8.44 -14.62
N LYS A 212 -16.30 7.50 -14.70
CA LYS A 212 -17.07 7.05 -13.53
C LYS A 212 -16.26 6.03 -12.73
N ILE A 213 -16.36 6.08 -11.41
CA ILE A 213 -15.79 5.05 -10.54
C ILE A 213 -16.76 3.87 -10.52
N GLU A 214 -16.27 2.69 -10.92
CA GLU A 214 -16.98 1.42 -10.82
C GLU A 214 -16.44 0.66 -9.63
N PHE A 215 -17.18 0.65 -8.54
CA PHE A 215 -16.77 -0.06 -7.33
C PHE A 215 -17.07 -1.56 -7.43
N ARG A 216 -16.10 -2.39 -7.06
CA ARG A 216 -16.20 -3.85 -6.99
C ARG A 216 -15.73 -4.32 -5.61
N SER A 217 -16.46 -5.28 -5.00
CA SER A 217 -16.04 -5.85 -3.73
C SER A 217 -15.89 -7.36 -3.82
N GLY A 218 -14.83 -7.87 -3.21
CA GLY A 218 -14.57 -9.29 -3.01
C GLY A 218 -14.60 -9.66 -1.53
N GLU A 219 -14.60 -10.96 -1.23
CA GLU A 219 -14.60 -11.46 0.14
C GLU A 219 -13.19 -11.50 0.73
N SER A 220 -13.05 -10.91 1.91
CA SER A 220 -11.87 -11.04 2.77
C SER A 220 -12.12 -12.10 3.84
N THR A 221 -11.08 -12.85 4.20
CA THR A 221 -11.11 -13.87 5.25
C THR A 221 -9.78 -13.88 6.01
N SER A 222 -9.80 -14.33 7.26
CA SER A 222 -8.60 -14.51 8.07
C SER A 222 -7.92 -15.89 7.88
N ASP A 223 -8.50 -16.79 7.08
CA ASP A 223 -7.83 -18.02 6.67
C ASP A 223 -6.80 -17.71 5.59
N SER A 224 -5.52 -17.91 5.87
CA SER A 224 -4.40 -17.54 5.01
C SER A 224 -4.50 -18.11 3.59
N THR A 225 -4.86 -19.40 3.47
CA THR A 225 -4.94 -20.06 2.16
C THR A 225 -6.11 -19.52 1.33
N ALA A 226 -7.27 -19.38 1.95
CA ALA A 226 -8.45 -18.82 1.30
C ALA A 226 -8.27 -17.33 0.99
N ALA A 227 -7.61 -16.56 1.86
CA ALA A 227 -7.34 -15.14 1.64
C ALA A 227 -6.48 -14.91 0.39
N LYS A 228 -5.39 -15.68 0.24
CA LYS A 228 -4.56 -15.61 -0.96
C LYS A 228 -5.38 -15.92 -2.22
N ALA A 229 -6.06 -17.07 -2.24
CA ALA A 229 -6.86 -17.52 -3.39
C ALA A 229 -8.01 -16.55 -3.74
N ASN A 230 -8.68 -15.97 -2.72
CA ASN A 230 -9.74 -14.99 -2.93
C ASN A 230 -9.19 -13.69 -3.52
N THR A 231 -8.02 -13.23 -3.04
CA THR A 231 -7.36 -12.01 -3.52
C THR A 231 -6.93 -12.19 -4.98
N GLU A 232 -6.26 -13.29 -5.31
CA GLU A 232 -5.86 -13.61 -6.69
C GLU A 232 -7.08 -13.64 -7.61
N ARG A 233 -8.10 -14.41 -7.25
CA ARG A 233 -9.35 -14.53 -8.05
C ARG A 233 -10.04 -13.19 -8.23
N PHE A 234 -10.10 -12.36 -7.18
CA PHE A 234 -10.72 -11.04 -7.25
C PHE A 234 -9.97 -10.12 -8.20
N ILE A 235 -8.64 -10.03 -8.08
CA ILE A 235 -7.82 -9.17 -8.94
C ILE A 235 -7.84 -9.67 -10.38
N ASP A 236 -7.69 -10.97 -10.60
CA ASP A 236 -7.65 -11.55 -11.95
C ASP A 236 -9.01 -11.41 -12.68
N LYS A 237 -10.14 -11.49 -11.94
CA LYS A 237 -11.49 -11.38 -12.52
C LYS A 237 -11.94 -9.94 -12.69
N GLU A 238 -11.85 -9.13 -11.64
CA GLU A 238 -12.38 -7.76 -11.62
C GLU A 238 -11.38 -6.72 -12.17
N GLN A 239 -10.10 -7.07 -12.23
CA GLN A 239 -9.00 -6.25 -12.75
C GLN A 239 -9.03 -4.80 -12.24
N PRO A 240 -9.09 -4.55 -10.91
CA PRO A 240 -9.18 -3.19 -10.39
C PRO A 240 -7.96 -2.36 -10.76
N PHE A 241 -8.16 -1.10 -11.14
CA PHE A 241 -7.09 -0.13 -11.34
C PHE A 241 -6.36 0.18 -10.03
N ALA A 242 -7.13 0.34 -8.96
CA ALA A 242 -6.66 0.52 -7.59
C ALA A 242 -7.67 -0.08 -6.61
N MET A 243 -7.24 -0.27 -5.36
CA MET A 243 -8.10 -0.73 -4.26
C MET A 243 -8.12 0.31 -3.13
N ALA A 244 -9.25 0.43 -2.41
CA ALA A 244 -9.38 1.33 -1.28
C ALA A 244 -10.17 0.70 -0.13
N GLY A 245 -9.70 0.90 1.09
CA GLY A 245 -10.43 0.51 2.30
C GLY A 245 -10.62 -1.00 2.45
N ALA A 246 -9.73 -1.83 1.90
CA ALA A 246 -9.82 -3.28 2.06
C ALA A 246 -9.56 -3.69 3.52
N PHE A 247 -10.25 -4.73 4.00
CA PHE A 247 -10.02 -5.32 5.31
C PHE A 247 -9.08 -6.52 5.15
N ILE A 248 -7.84 -6.36 5.60
CA ILE A 248 -6.79 -7.39 5.43
C ILE A 248 -6.35 -8.04 6.74
N ALA A 249 -6.89 -7.56 7.88
CA ALA A 249 -6.51 -8.03 9.20
C ALA A 249 -6.73 -9.54 9.36
N GLY A 250 -5.67 -10.23 9.78
CA GLY A 250 -5.66 -11.68 9.99
C GLY A 250 -5.07 -12.51 8.84
N ALA A 251 -4.92 -11.91 7.64
CA ALA A 251 -4.26 -12.52 6.48
C ALA A 251 -3.39 -11.47 5.73
N ASP A 252 -2.76 -10.59 6.50
CA ASP A 252 -2.03 -9.42 6.00
C ASP A 252 -0.95 -9.82 5.00
N LYS A 253 -0.09 -10.76 5.35
CA LYS A 253 1.05 -11.17 4.51
C LYS A 253 0.62 -11.76 3.17
N GLU A 254 -0.39 -12.62 3.19
CA GLU A 254 -0.89 -13.31 2.01
C GLU A 254 -1.53 -12.31 1.04
N ILE A 255 -2.36 -11.40 1.55
CA ILE A 255 -3.01 -10.37 0.73
C ILE A 255 -1.97 -9.37 0.20
N VAL A 256 -1.07 -8.88 1.05
CA VAL A 256 0.01 -7.97 0.68
C VAL A 256 0.88 -8.58 -0.42
N SER A 257 1.27 -9.86 -0.30
CA SER A 257 2.07 -10.55 -1.31
C SER A 257 1.40 -10.57 -2.68
N VAL A 258 0.09 -10.83 -2.75
CA VAL A 258 -0.65 -10.83 -4.01
C VAL A 258 -0.77 -9.43 -4.59
N ILE A 259 -1.05 -8.43 -3.75
CA ILE A 259 -1.14 -7.02 -4.15
C ILE A 259 0.17 -6.55 -4.79
N GLU A 260 1.31 -6.86 -4.16
CA GLU A 260 2.63 -6.52 -4.69
C GLU A 260 2.93 -7.27 -6.00
N GLU A 261 2.64 -8.57 -6.06
CA GLU A 261 2.83 -9.38 -7.27
C GLU A 261 2.00 -8.88 -8.46
N ARG A 262 0.78 -8.40 -8.20
CA ARG A 262 -0.14 -7.87 -9.23
C ARG A 262 0.01 -6.37 -9.45
N GLU A 263 0.90 -5.70 -8.70
CA GLU A 263 1.19 -4.25 -8.82
C GLU A 263 -0.09 -3.39 -8.74
N VAL A 264 -1.02 -3.75 -7.83
CA VAL A 264 -2.28 -3.02 -7.65
C VAL A 264 -2.16 -2.04 -6.49
N PRO A 265 -2.26 -0.71 -6.70
CA PRO A 265 -2.24 0.24 -5.59
C PRO A 265 -3.39 -0.02 -4.61
N LEU A 266 -3.07 -0.20 -3.32
CA LEU A 266 -4.03 -0.38 -2.23
C LEU A 266 -3.90 0.76 -1.23
N ILE A 267 -4.98 1.54 -1.06
CA ILE A 267 -5.02 2.72 -0.22
C ILE A 267 -5.87 2.44 1.03
N GLY A 268 -5.30 2.69 2.20
CA GLY A 268 -6.00 2.62 3.47
C GLY A 268 -6.55 1.24 3.84
N PRO A 269 -5.77 0.15 3.69
CA PRO A 269 -6.25 -1.14 4.19
C PRO A 269 -6.42 -1.10 5.71
N SER A 270 -7.49 -1.75 6.19
CA SER A 270 -7.74 -1.95 7.61
C SER A 270 -6.91 -3.13 8.12
N THR A 271 -5.91 -2.83 8.92
CA THR A 271 -4.97 -3.78 9.52
C THR A 271 -4.44 -3.27 10.86
N LEU A 272 -3.98 -4.19 11.70
CA LEU A 272 -3.22 -3.89 12.91
C LEU A 272 -1.70 -4.01 12.70
N TYR A 273 -1.26 -4.48 11.53
CA TYR A 273 0.13 -4.81 11.23
C TYR A 273 0.59 -4.23 9.88
N PRO A 274 0.58 -2.89 9.71
CA PRO A 274 1.12 -2.29 8.51
C PRO A 274 2.60 -2.66 8.35
N GLU A 275 2.99 -3.01 7.14
CA GLU A 275 4.38 -3.33 6.82
C GLU A 275 5.10 -2.05 6.36
N ALA A 276 6.00 -1.54 7.20
CA ALA A 276 6.80 -0.34 6.96
C ALA A 276 8.31 -0.62 6.98
N GLY A 277 8.71 -1.91 6.99
CA GLY A 277 10.10 -2.34 6.96
C GLY A 277 10.73 -2.23 5.56
N PHE A 278 12.07 -2.14 5.49
CA PHE A 278 12.78 -2.21 4.21
C PHE A 278 13.04 -3.66 3.77
N PRO A 279 12.90 -3.97 2.45
CA PRO A 279 12.46 -3.08 1.38
C PRO A 279 10.99 -2.70 1.54
N LEU A 280 10.69 -1.41 1.32
CA LEU A 280 9.33 -0.91 1.44
C LEU A 280 8.42 -1.54 0.40
N ASN A 281 7.24 -1.91 0.85
CA ASN A 281 6.11 -2.20 0.02
C ASN A 281 5.78 -0.98 -0.86
N ARG A 282 5.76 -1.17 -2.18
CA ARG A 282 5.59 -0.04 -3.11
C ARG A 282 4.15 0.35 -3.33
N HIS A 283 3.24 -0.62 -3.30
CA HIS A 283 1.86 -0.46 -3.77
C HIS A 283 0.86 -0.22 -2.65
N ILE A 284 1.25 -0.31 -1.38
CA ILE A 284 0.32 -0.19 -0.26
C ILE A 284 0.59 1.06 0.57
N PHE A 285 -0.46 1.84 0.78
CA PHE A 285 -0.47 3.10 1.53
C PHE A 285 -1.41 2.98 2.73
N TYR A 286 -0.84 2.79 3.92
CA TYR A 286 -1.62 2.62 5.15
C TYR A 286 -2.07 3.97 5.71
N LEU A 287 -3.28 4.03 6.28
CA LEU A 287 -3.76 5.24 6.93
C LEU A 287 -3.06 5.48 8.26
N PHE A 288 -3.00 4.46 9.10
CA PHE A 288 -2.64 4.57 10.51
C PHE A 288 -1.49 3.67 10.90
N SER A 289 -0.81 4.05 11.97
CA SER A 289 0.14 3.23 12.70
C SER A 289 -0.51 1.94 13.22
N GLY A 290 0.21 0.84 13.09
CA GLY A 290 -0.16 -0.43 13.67
C GLY A 290 0.28 -0.59 15.13
N LEU A 291 0.15 -1.82 15.61
CA LEU A 291 0.48 -2.13 17.01
C LEU A 291 1.96 -1.94 17.34
N LYS A 292 2.87 -2.16 16.38
CA LYS A 292 4.31 -1.96 16.57
C LYS A 292 4.63 -0.48 16.81
N GLU A 293 4.20 0.39 15.91
CA GLU A 293 4.44 1.83 15.99
C GLU A 293 3.75 2.46 17.20
N GLN A 294 2.53 2.01 17.50
CA GLN A 294 1.82 2.43 18.72
C GLN A 294 2.56 2.01 19.99
N SER A 295 3.19 0.84 19.99
CA SER A 295 4.00 0.36 21.11
C SER A 295 5.29 1.18 21.26
N HIS A 296 5.93 1.61 20.18
CA HIS A 296 7.04 2.55 20.24
C HIS A 296 6.62 3.86 20.91
N ALA A 297 5.45 4.41 20.52
CA ALA A 297 4.90 5.62 21.17
C ALA A 297 4.63 5.40 22.68
N LEU A 298 4.13 4.23 23.07
CA LEU A 298 3.93 3.89 24.48
C LEU A 298 5.24 3.82 25.26
N VAL A 299 6.30 3.24 24.70
CA VAL A 299 7.62 3.19 25.34
C VAL A 299 8.20 4.60 25.49
N ASN A 300 8.06 5.46 24.47
CA ASN A 300 8.49 6.85 24.54
C ASN A 300 7.77 7.59 25.66
N PHE A 301 6.44 7.45 25.74
CA PHE A 301 5.62 8.05 26.78
C PHE A 301 5.91 7.48 28.18
N ALA A 302 6.21 6.18 28.28
CA ALA A 302 6.58 5.56 29.54
C ALA A 302 7.81 6.24 30.18
N GLY A 303 8.78 6.67 29.38
CA GLY A 303 9.94 7.41 29.85
C GLY A 303 9.58 8.74 30.53
N GLU A 304 8.58 9.43 30.01
CA GLU A 304 8.09 10.67 30.61
C GLU A 304 7.36 10.45 31.94
N LYS A 305 6.67 9.31 32.09
CA LYS A 305 5.86 8.99 33.27
C LYS A 305 6.65 8.34 34.38
N VAL A 306 7.50 7.38 34.07
CA VAL A 306 8.26 6.61 35.07
C VAL A 306 9.39 7.46 35.68
N GLN A 307 9.98 8.39 34.91
CA GLN A 307 11.02 9.33 35.34
C GLN A 307 12.19 8.67 36.09
N LYS A 308 12.55 7.45 35.70
CA LYS A 308 13.71 6.70 36.22
C LYS A 308 14.71 6.50 35.08
N GLN A 309 15.99 6.62 35.40
CA GLN A 309 17.06 6.43 34.41
C GLN A 309 17.09 4.99 33.86
N ASN A 310 16.86 4.00 34.73
CA ASN A 310 16.76 2.59 34.34
C ASN A 310 15.55 1.92 35.01
N PRO A 311 14.34 2.13 34.46
CA PRO A 311 13.13 1.56 35.00
C PRO A 311 13.11 0.03 34.86
N LYS A 312 12.54 -0.66 35.81
CA LYS A 312 12.25 -2.11 35.71
C LYS A 312 10.93 -2.30 34.98
N LEU A 313 11.03 -2.77 33.76
CA LEU A 313 9.90 -2.93 32.83
C LEU A 313 9.55 -4.40 32.66
N VAL A 314 8.28 -4.71 32.62
CA VAL A 314 7.75 -6.04 32.31
C VAL A 314 6.93 -5.96 31.03
N ILE A 315 7.12 -6.90 30.12
CA ILE A 315 6.22 -7.14 28.99
C ILE A 315 5.42 -8.40 29.31
N LEU A 316 4.12 -8.22 29.55
CA LEU A 316 3.20 -9.30 29.88
C LEU A 316 2.38 -9.69 28.63
N TYR A 317 2.48 -10.94 28.23
CA TYR A 317 1.84 -11.43 27.01
C TYR A 317 1.34 -12.87 27.15
N PRO A 318 0.21 -13.25 26.48
CA PRO A 318 -0.27 -14.61 26.48
C PRO A 318 0.63 -15.52 25.64
N ASP A 319 0.68 -16.81 25.98
CA ASP A 319 1.40 -17.87 25.25
C ASP A 319 0.79 -18.16 23.86
N SER A 320 -0.50 -17.82 23.69
CA SER A 320 -1.21 -17.91 22.41
C SER A 320 -2.03 -16.65 22.14
N GLY A 321 -2.13 -16.25 20.88
CA GLY A 321 -2.86 -15.06 20.49
C GLY A 321 -2.16 -13.74 20.82
N SER A 322 -0.87 -13.77 21.13
CA SER A 322 -0.05 -12.57 21.25
C SER A 322 0.08 -11.87 19.90
N PRO A 323 -0.03 -10.54 19.86
CA PRO A 323 0.20 -9.78 18.63
C PRO A 323 1.62 -10.00 18.09
N SER A 324 1.73 -10.46 16.83
CA SER A 324 3.02 -10.81 16.22
C SER A 324 3.98 -9.61 16.17
N GLY A 325 5.21 -9.79 16.67
CA GLY A 325 6.28 -8.80 16.61
C GLY A 325 6.10 -7.56 17.51
N VAL A 326 5.00 -7.46 18.28
CA VAL A 326 4.77 -6.31 19.17
C VAL A 326 5.69 -6.35 20.39
N LYS A 327 5.91 -7.55 20.95
CA LYS A 327 6.90 -7.74 22.03
C LYS A 327 8.29 -7.26 21.58
N ASP A 328 8.72 -7.72 20.41
CA ASP A 328 10.05 -7.38 19.87
C ASP A 328 10.16 -5.87 19.61
N ALA A 329 9.09 -5.23 19.12
CA ALA A 329 9.04 -3.78 18.93
C ALA A 329 9.21 -3.00 20.25
N ILE A 330 8.56 -3.47 21.34
CA ILE A 330 8.76 -2.87 22.67
C ILE A 330 10.20 -3.05 23.14
N GLU A 331 10.77 -4.25 23.00
CA GLU A 331 12.15 -4.53 23.40
C GLU A 331 13.15 -3.68 22.60
N GLU A 332 12.95 -3.57 21.29
CA GLU A 332 13.77 -2.73 20.43
C GLU A 332 13.72 -1.26 20.84
N GLN A 333 12.53 -0.71 21.08
CA GLN A 333 12.36 0.68 21.50
C GLN A 333 12.93 0.94 22.91
N CYS A 334 12.76 0.00 23.83
CA CYS A 334 13.40 0.06 25.15
C CYS A 334 14.92 0.10 25.02
N LYS A 335 15.51 -0.69 24.11
CA LYS A 335 16.95 -0.70 23.84
C LYS A 335 17.41 0.66 23.26
N LYS A 336 16.67 1.24 22.32
CA LYS A 336 16.95 2.59 21.78
C LYS A 336 16.92 3.65 22.89
N ARG A 337 16.00 3.51 23.85
CA ARG A 337 15.89 4.39 25.04
C ARG A 337 16.88 4.05 26.16
N GLN A 338 17.76 3.07 25.95
CA GLN A 338 18.75 2.62 26.94
C GLN A 338 18.12 2.06 28.23
N TYR A 339 16.94 1.46 28.15
CA TYR A 339 16.32 0.74 29.25
C TYR A 339 16.82 -0.70 29.27
N HIS A 340 17.64 -1.04 30.26
CA HIS A 340 18.33 -2.33 30.34
C HIS A 340 17.58 -3.39 31.16
N SER A 341 16.63 -2.98 32.00
CA SER A 341 15.87 -3.87 32.87
C SER A 341 14.50 -4.19 32.31
N VAL A 342 14.45 -4.93 31.20
CA VAL A 342 13.22 -5.37 30.53
C VAL A 342 13.07 -6.88 30.66
N THR A 343 11.96 -7.36 31.20
CA THR A 343 11.66 -8.79 31.41
C THR A 343 10.37 -9.18 30.72
N GLY A 344 10.44 -10.16 29.81
CA GLY A 344 9.25 -10.78 29.21
C GLY A 344 8.64 -11.81 30.17
N ILE A 345 7.35 -11.73 30.44
CA ILE A 345 6.57 -12.73 31.18
C ILE A 345 5.44 -13.21 30.29
N ASN A 346 5.49 -14.49 29.93
CA ASN A 346 4.35 -15.11 29.26
C ASN A 346 3.43 -15.77 30.27
N TYR A 347 2.16 -15.91 29.94
CA TYR A 347 1.17 -16.62 30.76
C TYR A 347 0.25 -17.46 29.85
N SER A 348 -0.22 -18.57 30.42
CA SER A 348 -1.24 -19.38 29.74
C SER A 348 -2.65 -18.98 30.22
N GLY A 349 -3.55 -18.72 29.28
CA GLY A 349 -4.96 -18.44 29.61
C GLY A 349 -5.65 -19.60 30.34
N LYS A 350 -5.13 -20.84 30.19
CA LYS A 350 -5.69 -22.01 30.87
C LYS A 350 -5.28 -22.12 32.36
N SER A 351 -4.16 -21.50 32.72
CA SER A 351 -3.57 -21.53 34.07
C SER A 351 -3.16 -20.13 34.52
N PHE A 352 -4.04 -19.15 34.27
CA PHE A 352 -3.77 -17.76 34.63
C PHE A 352 -3.79 -17.62 36.18
N ASP A 353 -2.66 -17.23 36.76
CA ASP A 353 -2.49 -16.99 38.18
C ASP A 353 -2.20 -15.51 38.48
N PRO A 354 -3.23 -14.68 38.65
CA PRO A 354 -3.05 -13.26 38.93
C PRO A 354 -2.32 -12.98 40.25
N VAL A 355 -2.50 -13.82 41.27
CA VAL A 355 -1.85 -13.64 42.58
C VAL A 355 -0.34 -13.88 42.46
N GLY A 356 0.05 -14.98 41.82
CA GLY A 356 1.49 -15.30 41.62
C GLY A 356 2.16 -14.27 40.70
N LEU A 357 1.48 -13.81 39.66
CA LEU A 357 2.01 -12.76 38.76
C LEU A 357 2.21 -11.43 39.48
N VAL A 358 1.23 -10.98 40.28
CA VAL A 358 1.34 -9.75 41.09
C VAL A 358 2.48 -9.87 42.08
N LYS A 359 2.57 -10.98 42.83
CA LYS A 359 3.66 -11.23 43.77
C LYS A 359 5.02 -11.15 43.07
N ARG A 360 5.20 -11.89 41.97
CA ARG A 360 6.46 -11.93 41.22
C ARG A 360 6.88 -10.54 40.72
N MET A 361 5.97 -9.77 40.14
CA MET A 361 6.27 -8.45 39.63
C MET A 361 6.50 -7.41 40.72
N SER A 362 5.72 -7.45 41.80
CA SER A 362 5.88 -6.51 42.93
C SER A 362 7.19 -6.77 43.72
N GLU A 363 7.53 -8.03 44.01
CA GLU A 363 8.79 -8.38 44.65
C GLU A 363 10.02 -8.03 43.79
N ALA A 364 9.89 -8.11 42.46
CA ALA A 364 10.91 -7.65 41.53
C ALA A 364 11.05 -6.11 41.50
N GLY A 365 10.13 -5.38 42.12
CA GLY A 365 10.08 -3.91 42.10
C GLY A 365 9.79 -3.34 40.73
N THR A 366 8.88 -3.95 39.98
CA THR A 366 8.48 -3.51 38.63
C THR A 366 7.86 -2.13 38.66
N ASP A 367 8.35 -1.22 37.83
CA ASP A 367 7.91 0.15 37.72
C ASP A 367 6.78 0.31 36.71
N ALA A 368 6.84 -0.46 35.61
CA ALA A 368 5.84 -0.42 34.55
C ALA A 368 5.64 -1.78 33.88
N VAL A 369 4.43 -2.02 33.40
CA VAL A 369 4.01 -3.24 32.71
C VAL A 369 3.39 -2.88 31.37
N PHE A 370 3.96 -3.41 30.29
CA PHE A 370 3.35 -3.39 28.95
C PHE A 370 2.52 -4.66 28.79
N MET A 371 1.21 -4.49 28.58
CA MET A 371 0.26 -5.60 28.42
C MET A 371 -0.13 -5.72 26.95
N LEU A 372 0.16 -6.87 26.32
CA LEU A 372 -0.13 -7.06 24.89
C LEU A 372 -1.54 -7.59 24.60
N ARG A 373 -2.31 -7.87 25.63
CA ARG A 373 -3.74 -8.18 25.61
C ARG A 373 -4.39 -7.56 26.82
N PHE A 374 -5.68 -7.26 26.74
CA PHE A 374 -6.47 -6.83 27.88
C PHE A 374 -7.91 -7.39 27.78
N GLY A 375 -8.24 -8.28 28.68
CA GLY A 375 -9.53 -8.93 28.83
C GLY A 375 -9.82 -9.27 30.28
N ALA A 376 -10.62 -10.31 30.52
CA ALA A 376 -11.05 -10.70 31.86
C ALA A 376 -9.89 -11.11 32.77
N GLU A 377 -8.87 -11.79 32.23
CA GLU A 377 -7.68 -12.20 32.97
C GLU A 377 -6.87 -10.99 33.45
N GLU A 378 -6.65 -10.02 32.59
CA GLU A 378 -5.86 -8.83 32.94
C GLU A 378 -6.63 -7.90 33.89
N VAL A 379 -7.96 -7.85 33.81
CA VAL A 379 -8.81 -7.20 34.83
C VAL A 379 -8.65 -7.87 36.19
N ALA A 380 -8.60 -9.21 36.24
CA ALA A 380 -8.35 -9.95 37.48
C ALA A 380 -6.96 -9.62 38.04
N LEU A 381 -5.93 -9.52 37.18
CA LEU A 381 -4.58 -9.11 37.58
C LEU A 381 -4.59 -7.72 38.25
N LEU A 382 -5.25 -6.74 37.63
CA LEU A 382 -5.32 -5.37 38.18
C LEU A 382 -6.10 -5.35 39.51
N LYS A 383 -7.15 -6.17 39.66
CA LYS A 383 -7.89 -6.29 40.92
C LYS A 383 -6.99 -6.85 42.03
N GLU A 384 -6.21 -7.89 41.74
CA GLU A 384 -5.24 -8.46 42.74
C GLU A 384 -4.12 -7.46 43.03
N ALA A 385 -3.59 -6.76 42.05
CA ALA A 385 -2.61 -5.70 42.26
C ALA A 385 -3.15 -4.61 43.20
N GLY A 386 -4.42 -4.23 43.01
CA GLY A 386 -5.10 -3.28 43.90
C GLY A 386 -5.24 -3.78 45.34
N LYS A 387 -5.60 -5.06 45.55
CA LYS A 387 -5.65 -5.69 46.87
C LYS A 387 -4.27 -5.71 47.57
N ALA A 388 -3.22 -5.96 46.80
CA ALA A 388 -1.84 -5.93 47.28
C ALA A 388 -1.28 -4.52 47.48
N ASN A 389 -2.08 -3.46 47.27
CA ASN A 389 -1.66 -2.07 47.29
C ASN A 389 -0.44 -1.79 46.37
N TRP A 390 -0.30 -2.55 45.29
CA TRP A 390 0.75 -2.41 44.31
C TRP A 390 0.17 -1.82 43.02
N SER A 391 0.64 -0.66 42.60
CA SER A 391 0.07 0.09 41.46
C SER A 391 1.16 0.69 40.57
N PRO A 392 1.86 -0.15 39.77
CA PRO A 392 2.79 0.32 38.78
C PRO A 392 2.05 1.01 37.62
N TYR A 393 2.80 1.55 36.68
CA TYR A 393 2.20 2.02 35.42
C TYR A 393 1.88 0.86 34.49
N PHE A 394 0.75 0.95 33.79
CA PHE A 394 0.34 -0.02 32.76
C PHE A 394 0.21 0.67 31.42
N PHE A 395 0.81 0.07 30.39
CA PHE A 395 0.81 0.55 29.01
C PHE A 395 0.24 -0.52 28.09
N ILE A 396 -0.78 -0.17 27.30
CA ILE A 396 -1.59 -1.13 26.55
C ILE A 396 -1.82 -0.56 25.14
N PRO A 397 -1.49 -1.26 24.04
CA PRO A 397 -1.96 -0.88 22.71
C PRO A 397 -3.49 -0.87 22.70
N GLY A 398 -4.11 0.25 22.31
CA GLY A 398 -5.55 0.44 22.44
C GLY A 398 -6.41 -0.63 21.74
N ALA A 399 -5.95 -1.13 20.59
CA ALA A 399 -6.60 -2.23 19.90
C ALA A 399 -6.55 -3.56 20.65
N ALA A 400 -5.67 -3.72 21.64
CA ALA A 400 -5.58 -4.90 22.51
C ALA A 400 -6.56 -4.83 23.70
N ALA A 401 -7.23 -3.68 23.91
CA ALA A 401 -8.12 -3.45 25.05
C ALA A 401 -9.59 -3.65 24.67
N GLY A 402 -10.30 -4.48 25.42
CA GLY A 402 -11.75 -4.58 25.38
C GLY A 402 -12.43 -3.50 26.23
N ARG A 403 -13.77 -3.54 26.31
CA ARG A 403 -14.55 -2.60 27.14
C ARG A 403 -14.25 -2.75 28.64
N GLU A 404 -13.76 -3.90 29.05
CA GLU A 404 -13.40 -4.26 30.41
C GLU A 404 -12.32 -3.34 30.99
N ILE A 405 -11.56 -2.64 30.14
CA ILE A 405 -10.56 -1.67 30.56
C ILE A 405 -11.15 -0.52 31.41
N LEU A 406 -12.45 -0.22 31.25
CA LEU A 406 -13.14 0.80 32.04
C LEU A 406 -13.51 0.33 33.46
N ASP A 407 -13.33 -0.96 33.77
CA ASP A 407 -13.57 -1.55 35.10
C ASP A 407 -12.30 -1.65 35.96
N VAL A 408 -11.27 -0.90 35.60
CA VAL A 408 -10.00 -0.82 36.33
C VAL A 408 -10.22 -0.23 37.74
N PRO A 409 -9.63 -0.81 38.79
CA PRO A 409 -9.75 -0.28 40.16
C PRO A 409 -9.30 1.17 40.30
N PRO A 410 -9.93 1.99 41.16
CA PRO A 410 -9.62 3.42 41.31
C PRO A 410 -8.16 3.74 41.66
N ILE A 411 -7.44 2.81 42.33
CA ILE A 411 -6.01 2.97 42.66
C ILE A 411 -5.13 3.19 41.41
N PHE A 412 -5.61 2.79 40.22
CA PHE A 412 -4.91 2.95 38.95
C PHE A 412 -5.25 4.24 38.20
N LYS A 413 -5.98 5.17 38.82
CA LYS A 413 -6.26 6.49 38.24
C LYS A 413 -4.96 7.18 37.85
N GLY A 414 -4.80 7.53 36.56
CA GLY A 414 -3.58 8.10 36.00
C GLY A 414 -2.37 7.17 35.91
N LYS A 415 -2.59 5.85 35.98
CA LYS A 415 -1.52 4.83 35.88
C LYS A 415 -1.77 3.81 34.75
N VAL A 416 -2.91 3.84 34.10
CA VAL A 416 -3.21 3.00 32.93
C VAL A 416 -3.30 3.90 31.71
N PHE A 417 -2.52 3.56 30.69
CA PHE A 417 -2.36 4.33 29.47
C PHE A 417 -2.56 3.44 28.25
N LEU A 418 -3.32 3.95 27.27
CA LEU A 418 -3.58 3.26 26.02
C LEU A 418 -3.14 4.13 24.85
N SER A 419 -2.62 3.50 23.81
CA SER A 419 -2.29 4.16 22.54
C SER A 419 -3.41 3.99 21.52
N PHE A 420 -3.73 5.07 20.80
CA PHE A 420 -4.69 5.04 19.69
C PHE A 420 -4.10 5.79 18.49
N PRO A 421 -4.23 5.25 17.27
CA PRO A 421 -3.72 5.90 16.06
C PRO A 421 -4.61 7.05 15.57
N THR A 422 -5.78 7.23 16.17
CA THR A 422 -6.74 8.33 15.90
C THR A 422 -7.66 8.50 17.11
N LEU A 423 -8.13 9.74 17.29
CA LEU A 423 -9.10 10.10 18.31
C LEU A 423 -10.23 10.93 17.67
N PRO A 424 -11.40 11.04 18.33
CA PRO A 424 -12.48 11.93 17.88
C PRO A 424 -12.03 13.40 17.72
N SER A 425 -10.95 13.83 18.38
CA SER A 425 -10.37 15.15 18.23
C SER A 425 -9.72 15.41 16.85
N ASP A 426 -9.47 14.36 16.07
CA ASP A 426 -8.97 14.49 14.70
C ASP A 426 -10.07 14.88 13.70
N GLU A 427 -11.33 14.70 14.10
CA GLU A 427 -12.48 15.07 13.29
C GLU A 427 -12.59 16.60 13.22
N THR A 428 -12.43 17.15 12.03
CA THR A 428 -12.74 18.56 11.80
C THR A 428 -14.24 18.76 11.71
N ARG A 429 -14.75 19.92 12.16
CA ARG A 429 -16.19 20.22 12.04
C ARG A 429 -16.68 20.11 10.60
N ALA A 430 -15.89 20.55 9.63
CA ALA A 430 -16.23 20.50 8.22
C ALA A 430 -16.29 19.06 7.71
N GLY A 431 -15.26 18.24 8.00
CA GLY A 431 -15.20 16.85 7.59
C GLY A 431 -16.31 15.98 8.21
N PHE A 432 -16.60 16.21 9.49
CA PHE A 432 -17.71 15.53 10.16
C PHE A 432 -19.07 15.90 9.54
N LEU A 433 -19.31 17.16 9.21
CA LEU A 433 -20.56 17.59 8.55
C LEU A 433 -20.65 17.05 7.12
N GLU A 434 -19.55 17.01 6.38
CA GLU A 434 -19.48 16.39 5.05
C GLU A 434 -19.86 14.89 5.11
N TYR A 435 -19.23 14.15 6.00
CA TYR A 435 -19.54 12.74 6.19
C TYR A 435 -21.00 12.52 6.67
N ARG A 436 -21.47 13.34 7.59
CA ARG A 436 -22.83 13.24 8.10
C ARG A 436 -23.86 13.47 7.01
N ALA A 437 -23.67 14.46 6.14
CA ALA A 437 -24.55 14.69 4.98
C ALA A 437 -24.56 13.48 4.03
N LEU A 438 -23.38 12.87 3.77
CA LEU A 438 -23.25 11.64 3.01
C LEU A 438 -24.05 10.50 3.68
N ALA A 439 -23.84 10.31 4.99
CA ALA A 439 -24.47 9.26 5.76
C ALA A 439 -26.01 9.40 5.80
N GLU A 440 -26.52 10.62 5.94
CA GLU A 440 -27.96 10.92 5.90
C GLU A 440 -28.56 10.64 4.51
N LYS A 441 -27.89 11.12 3.42
CA LYS A 441 -28.32 10.91 2.03
C LYS A 441 -28.39 9.43 1.67
N HIS A 442 -27.38 8.67 2.03
CA HIS A 442 -27.24 7.25 1.67
C HIS A 442 -27.75 6.29 2.78
N LYS A 443 -28.32 6.81 3.86
CA LYS A 443 -28.89 6.04 4.99
C LYS A 443 -27.87 5.05 5.59
N LEU A 444 -26.64 5.51 5.79
CA LEU A 444 -25.60 4.69 6.39
C LEU A 444 -25.90 4.35 7.85
N SER A 445 -25.42 3.20 8.30
CA SER A 445 -25.57 2.75 9.69
C SER A 445 -24.86 3.70 10.67
N GLN A 446 -25.41 3.84 11.89
CA GLN A 446 -24.75 4.55 12.98
C GLN A 446 -23.81 3.63 13.80
N ARG A 447 -23.60 2.40 13.35
CA ARG A 447 -22.75 1.41 14.02
C ARG A 447 -21.38 1.36 13.35
N GLN A 448 -20.36 0.94 14.09
CA GLN A 448 -18.99 0.76 13.59
C GLN A 448 -18.44 2.02 12.88
N LEU A 449 -18.68 3.21 13.45
CA LEU A 449 -18.29 4.49 12.83
C LEU A 449 -16.81 4.56 12.52
N GLY A 450 -15.93 4.04 13.38
CA GLY A 450 -14.49 4.02 13.12
C GLY A 450 -14.11 3.26 11.83
N ALA A 451 -14.79 2.14 11.54
CA ALA A 451 -14.57 1.39 10.30
C ALA A 451 -15.09 2.16 9.08
N GLN A 452 -16.25 2.82 9.21
CA GLN A 452 -16.80 3.67 8.16
C GLN A 452 -15.86 4.86 7.86
N PHE A 453 -15.35 5.53 8.91
CA PHE A 453 -14.41 6.66 8.76
C PHE A 453 -13.12 6.21 8.08
N SER A 454 -12.56 5.06 8.46
CA SER A 454 -11.37 4.51 7.79
C SER A 454 -11.61 4.26 6.31
N ALA A 455 -12.73 3.63 5.94
CA ALA A 455 -13.10 3.37 4.56
C ALA A 455 -13.34 4.67 3.77
N TYR A 456 -14.05 5.63 4.37
CA TYR A 456 -14.28 6.95 3.78
C TYR A 456 -12.98 7.71 3.55
N CYS A 457 -12.07 7.75 4.54
CA CYS A 457 -10.77 8.41 4.40
C CYS A 457 -9.92 7.76 3.30
N ALA A 458 -9.92 6.42 3.22
CA ALA A 458 -9.22 5.69 2.16
C ALA A 458 -9.75 6.07 0.76
N ALA A 459 -11.07 6.12 0.61
CA ALA A 459 -11.72 6.53 -0.64
C ALA A 459 -11.43 8.00 -0.98
N LYS A 460 -11.45 8.90 0.01
CA LYS A 460 -11.15 10.33 -0.19
C LYS A 460 -9.72 10.55 -0.64
N ILE A 461 -8.76 9.84 -0.02
CA ILE A 461 -7.35 9.88 -0.43
C ILE A 461 -7.18 9.37 -1.86
N LEU A 462 -7.78 8.22 -2.19
CA LEU A 462 -7.72 7.69 -3.55
C LEU A 462 -8.28 8.66 -4.57
N VAL A 463 -9.48 9.20 -4.32
CA VAL A 463 -10.14 10.14 -5.25
C VAL A 463 -9.31 11.41 -5.46
N GLU A 464 -8.75 11.96 -4.40
CA GLU A 464 -7.90 13.15 -4.52
C GLU A 464 -6.60 12.84 -5.28
N ALA A 465 -5.97 11.70 -4.99
CA ALA A 465 -4.79 11.26 -5.72
C ALA A 465 -5.09 11.04 -7.22
N LEU A 466 -6.24 10.47 -7.56
CA LEU A 466 -6.68 10.31 -8.95
C LEU A 466 -6.88 11.66 -9.65
N LYS A 467 -7.48 12.65 -8.96
CA LYS A 467 -7.63 14.02 -9.49
C LYS A 467 -6.28 14.68 -9.73
N LEU A 468 -5.37 14.60 -8.76
CA LEU A 468 -4.04 15.21 -8.86
C LEU A 468 -3.13 14.52 -9.87
N SER A 469 -3.36 13.23 -10.16
CA SER A 469 -2.63 12.49 -11.19
C SER A 469 -2.94 12.96 -12.63
N GLY A 470 -3.99 13.75 -12.83
CA GLY A 470 -4.36 14.31 -14.11
C GLY A 470 -5.11 13.34 -15.04
N LYS A 471 -5.42 13.78 -16.24
CA LYS A 471 -6.23 13.03 -17.21
C LYS A 471 -5.54 11.74 -17.69
N GLU A 472 -4.23 11.79 -17.88
CA GLU A 472 -3.40 10.66 -18.32
C GLU A 472 -3.03 9.80 -17.11
N LEU A 473 -4.00 9.03 -16.61
CA LEU A 473 -3.84 8.18 -15.44
C LEU A 473 -2.98 6.95 -15.74
N SER A 474 -2.16 6.56 -14.76
CA SER A 474 -1.52 5.24 -14.66
C SER A 474 -1.32 4.91 -13.18
N ARG A 475 -1.15 3.62 -12.85
CA ARG A 475 -0.81 3.19 -11.48
C ARG A 475 0.45 3.86 -10.97
N GLU A 476 1.46 4.03 -11.83
CA GLU A 476 2.71 4.70 -11.50
C GLU A 476 2.51 6.18 -11.16
N LYS A 477 1.70 6.91 -11.93
CA LYS A 477 1.34 8.30 -11.61
C LYS A 477 0.57 8.37 -10.30
N LEU A 478 -0.36 7.44 -10.07
CA LEU A 478 -1.11 7.38 -8.82
C LEU A 478 -0.18 7.19 -7.61
N ILE A 479 0.76 6.23 -7.69
CA ILE A 479 1.76 5.98 -6.63
C ILE A 479 2.61 7.22 -6.40
N LYS A 480 3.16 7.83 -7.46
CA LYS A 480 3.97 9.05 -7.36
C LYS A 480 3.18 10.22 -6.75
N THR A 481 1.91 10.36 -7.12
CA THR A 481 1.03 11.38 -6.55
C THR A 481 0.78 11.15 -5.06
N LEU A 482 0.51 9.90 -4.65
CA LEU A 482 0.35 9.54 -3.24
C LEU A 482 1.63 9.81 -2.46
N GLU A 483 2.80 9.50 -2.99
CA GLU A 483 4.11 9.80 -2.39
C GLU A 483 4.37 11.31 -2.21
N GLY A 484 3.64 12.15 -2.90
CA GLY A 484 3.68 13.61 -2.75
C GLY A 484 2.69 14.18 -1.72
N PHE A 485 1.87 13.36 -1.08
CA PHE A 485 0.92 13.85 -0.07
C PHE A 485 1.64 14.29 1.18
N TYR A 486 1.46 15.57 1.52
CA TYR A 486 1.99 16.18 2.72
C TYR A 486 0.86 16.82 3.54
N GLU A 487 0.69 16.40 4.78
CA GLU A 487 -0.36 16.86 5.72
C GLU A 487 -1.77 16.94 5.09
N PHE A 488 -2.11 15.97 4.26
CA PHE A 488 -3.41 15.92 3.62
C PHE A 488 -4.51 15.71 4.65
N ASP A 489 -5.51 16.60 4.64
CA ASP A 489 -6.64 16.59 5.59
C ASP A 489 -7.81 15.81 5.01
N THR A 490 -8.12 14.65 5.57
CA THR A 490 -9.31 13.87 5.23
C THR A 490 -10.58 14.42 5.89
N GLY A 491 -10.41 15.19 6.96
CA GLY A 491 -11.48 15.70 7.80
C GLY A 491 -11.93 14.78 8.94
N LEU A 492 -11.54 13.48 8.92
CA LEU A 492 -11.96 12.47 9.90
C LEU A 492 -10.79 11.62 10.45
N SER A 493 -9.57 12.00 10.16
CA SER A 493 -8.36 11.30 10.64
C SER A 493 -7.27 12.32 10.94
N PRO A 494 -6.18 11.92 11.63
CA PRO A 494 -4.97 12.72 11.63
C PRO A 494 -4.53 13.03 10.21
N ARG A 495 -3.76 14.09 10.03
CA ARG A 495 -3.23 14.47 8.71
C ARG A 495 -2.33 13.40 8.13
N ILE A 496 -2.49 13.14 6.86
CA ILE A 496 -1.82 12.06 6.13
C ILE A 496 -0.62 12.60 5.37
N THR A 497 0.53 12.01 5.61
CA THR A 497 1.76 12.29 4.86
C THR A 497 2.36 10.98 4.35
N TYR A 498 2.52 10.85 3.05
CA TYR A 498 3.24 9.75 2.43
C TYR A 498 4.57 10.24 1.82
N GLY A 499 5.40 9.31 1.38
CA GLY A 499 6.66 9.60 0.70
C GLY A 499 7.27 8.34 0.09
N PRO A 500 8.34 8.49 -0.71
CA PRO A 500 9.04 7.32 -1.28
C PRO A 500 9.50 6.32 -0.21
N ASN A 501 9.81 6.82 1.00
CA ASN A 501 10.25 6.02 2.14
C ASN A 501 9.23 6.01 3.30
N ARG A 502 7.98 6.38 3.03
CA ARG A 502 6.94 6.45 4.07
C ARG A 502 5.60 5.94 3.53
N ARG A 503 5.17 4.78 4.02
CA ARG A 503 3.92 4.11 3.62
C ARG A 503 2.81 4.21 4.67
N ILE A 504 3.11 4.66 5.89
CA ILE A 504 2.12 4.93 6.93
C ILE A 504 1.86 6.43 6.97
N GLY A 505 0.64 6.84 6.63
CA GLY A 505 0.23 8.23 6.49
C GLY A 505 0.27 8.99 7.82
N ALA A 506 -0.52 8.53 8.80
CA ALA A 506 -0.48 9.02 10.18
C ALA A 506 0.45 8.13 11.01
N LEU A 507 1.75 8.43 10.99
CA LEU A 507 2.77 7.68 11.71
C LEU A 507 2.92 8.22 13.14
N GLY A 508 2.35 7.52 14.12
CA GLY A 508 2.36 7.88 15.54
C GLY A 508 1.11 7.42 16.26
N ALA A 509 0.94 7.89 17.49
CA ALA A 509 -0.24 7.60 18.30
C ALA A 509 -0.51 8.71 19.32
N TYR A 510 -1.76 8.82 19.72
CA TYR A 510 -2.17 9.51 20.95
C TYR A 510 -2.11 8.55 22.12
N ILE A 511 -1.81 9.07 23.30
CA ILE A 511 -1.95 8.33 24.53
C ILE A 511 -3.13 8.88 25.33
N VAL A 512 -4.00 7.99 25.76
CA VAL A 512 -5.10 8.29 26.67
C VAL A 512 -4.88 7.56 27.98
N SER A 513 -5.40 8.13 29.06
CA SER A 513 -5.52 7.49 30.36
C SER A 513 -7.00 7.16 30.62
N ILE A 514 -7.26 6.50 31.72
CA ILE A 514 -8.63 6.14 32.16
C ILE A 514 -8.95 6.89 33.45
N ASP A 515 -10.15 7.49 33.49
CA ASP A 515 -10.79 7.86 34.73
C ASP A 515 -11.72 6.69 35.15
N PRO A 516 -11.29 5.86 36.12
CA PRO A 516 -12.05 4.68 36.51
C PRO A 516 -13.35 5.03 37.26
N GLU A 517 -13.44 6.21 37.86
CA GLU A 517 -14.65 6.66 38.57
C GLU A 517 -15.75 7.06 37.58
N LYS A 518 -15.35 7.78 36.51
CA LYS A 518 -16.27 8.23 35.44
C LYS A 518 -16.40 7.23 34.30
N LYS A 519 -15.61 6.15 34.31
CA LYS A 519 -15.53 5.14 33.23
C LYS A 519 -15.34 5.76 31.84
N GLN A 520 -14.41 6.68 31.71
CA GLN A 520 -14.11 7.39 30.48
C GLN A 520 -12.63 7.51 30.18
N PHE A 521 -12.29 7.62 28.91
CA PHE A 521 -10.94 7.96 28.48
C PHE A 521 -10.70 9.46 28.62
N ILE A 522 -9.49 9.81 29.05
CA ILE A 522 -9.01 11.18 29.15
C ILE A 522 -7.68 11.32 28.39
N PRO A 523 -7.47 12.39 27.61
CA PRO A 523 -6.20 12.62 26.93
C PRO A 523 -5.04 12.65 27.94
N ALA A 524 -3.94 11.98 27.62
CA ALA A 524 -2.73 11.95 28.44
C ALA A 524 -1.50 12.54 27.72
N SER A 525 -1.50 12.54 26.38
CA SER A 525 -0.49 13.22 25.55
C SER A 525 -1.10 13.86 24.32
N GLY A 526 -0.35 14.72 23.63
CA GLY A 526 -0.53 15.03 22.22
C GLY A 526 -0.08 13.86 21.35
N TRP A 527 0.10 14.14 20.05
CA TRP A 527 0.62 13.16 19.09
C TRP A 527 2.07 12.80 19.38
N ILE A 528 2.37 11.51 19.47
CA ILE A 528 3.72 10.98 19.66
C ILE A 528 4.11 10.19 18.40
N THR A 529 5.18 10.62 17.73
CA THR A 529 5.78 9.87 16.63
C THR A 529 6.74 8.81 17.16
N PRO A 530 6.79 7.60 16.59
CA PRO A 530 7.89 6.67 16.83
C PRO A 530 9.18 7.25 16.28
N ASP A 531 10.28 7.07 17.02
CA ASP A 531 11.63 7.51 16.61
C ASP A 531 12.21 6.59 15.53
#